data_d696ab10b2f0627dcdef4453822b75ab
#
_entry.id   d696ab10b2f0627dcdef4453822b75ab
#
_cell.length_a   1.000
_cell.length_b   1.000
_cell.length_c   1.000
_cell.angle_alpha   90.00
_cell.angle_beta   90.00
_cell.angle_gamma   90.00
#
_symmetry.space_group_name_H-M   'P 1'
#
loop_
_entity.id
_entity.type
_entity.pdbx_description
1 polymer ?
#
loop_
_entity_poly.entity_id
_entity_poly.type
_entity_poly.pdbx_seq_one_letter_code
_entity_poly.pdbx_strand_id
1 'polypeptide(L)'
;MPPDRGLSDKKHSGVKGNKVRLTFALTLNADGSVKKEAFIIEKAKKPCAFGEKSGEQLGFYYRNNSKAWMTGVLYGEWIKKWDDELRIEGRKILLLQDNCTGHIVPEGLTNICIENFSANLTLHVQPMDAGIIQCF
;
A
#
# COMPACT_ATOMS: atom_id res chain seq x y z
N MET A 1 -13.67 -12.57 16.46
CA MET A 1 -13.93 -13.87 15.80
C MET A 1 -13.01 -13.99 14.59
N PRO A 2 -12.29 -15.08 14.41
CA PRO A 2 -11.48 -15.22 13.18
C PRO A 2 -12.43 -15.26 11.98
N PRO A 3 -12.07 -14.60 10.86
CA PRO A 3 -12.96 -14.41 9.70
C PRO A 3 -13.29 -15.69 8.92
N ASP A 4 -12.72 -16.82 9.32
CA ASP A 4 -12.89 -18.13 8.70
C ASP A 4 -13.78 -19.10 9.49
N ARG A 5 -14.35 -18.66 10.62
CA ARG A 5 -15.25 -19.46 11.45
C ARG A 5 -16.62 -18.82 11.51
N GLY A 6 -17.59 -19.47 10.86
CA GLY A 6 -19.01 -19.18 11.07
C GLY A 6 -19.51 -19.64 12.43
N LEU A 7 -20.73 -19.23 12.81
CA LEU A 7 -21.45 -19.61 14.04
C LEU A 7 -21.93 -21.09 13.97
N SER A 8 -21.05 -22.05 13.71
CA SER A 8 -21.43 -23.45 13.65
C SER A 8 -20.71 -24.26 14.69
N ASP A 9 -21.46 -25.02 15.50
CA ASP A 9 -20.93 -25.94 16.53
C ASP A 9 -20.28 -27.19 15.93
N LYS A 10 -20.39 -27.41 14.62
CA LYS A 10 -19.86 -28.59 13.94
C LYS A 10 -18.85 -28.20 12.89
N LYS A 11 -17.75 -28.95 12.80
CA LYS A 11 -16.76 -28.85 11.70
C LYS A 11 -17.47 -29.22 10.40
N HIS A 12 -17.70 -28.22 9.54
CA HIS A 12 -18.09 -28.45 8.15
C HIS A 12 -16.85 -28.57 7.27
N SER A 13 -16.66 -29.75 6.66
CA SER A 13 -15.69 -29.92 5.59
C SER A 13 -16.28 -29.30 4.32
N GLY A 14 -15.57 -28.35 3.72
CA GLY A 14 -15.94 -27.81 2.40
C GLY A 14 -16.25 -26.31 2.32
N VAL A 15 -16.22 -25.56 3.43
CA VAL A 15 -16.28 -24.10 3.36
C VAL A 15 -14.91 -23.58 2.90
N LYS A 16 -14.75 -23.34 1.60
CA LYS A 16 -13.61 -22.58 1.09
C LYS A 16 -13.71 -21.15 1.62
N GLY A 17 -12.82 -20.78 2.54
CA GLY A 17 -12.66 -19.40 2.95
C GLY A 17 -12.32 -18.55 1.73
N ASN A 18 -13.26 -17.73 1.30
CA ASN A 18 -13.05 -16.81 0.19
C ASN A 18 -12.21 -15.64 0.71
N LYS A 19 -10.88 -15.80 0.68
CA LYS A 19 -9.95 -14.73 1.10
C LYS A 19 -9.90 -13.67 0.00
N VAL A 20 -10.75 -12.67 0.13
CA VAL A 20 -10.59 -11.43 -0.63
C VAL A 20 -9.37 -10.71 -0.04
N ARG A 21 -8.38 -10.45 -0.90
CA ARG A 21 -7.17 -9.72 -0.51
C ARG A 21 -7.25 -8.30 -1.00
N LEU A 22 -6.75 -7.42 -0.17
CA LEU A 22 -6.61 -5.99 -0.44
C LEU A 22 -5.24 -5.57 0.09
N THR A 23 -4.48 -4.87 -0.73
CA THR A 23 -3.18 -4.32 -0.31
C THR A 23 -3.30 -2.81 -0.18
N PHE A 24 -2.87 -2.29 0.95
CA PHE A 24 -2.72 -0.86 1.20
C PHE A 24 -1.25 -0.50 1.37
N ALA A 25 -0.81 0.56 0.71
CA ALA A 25 0.43 1.23 1.03
C ALA A 25 0.09 2.62 1.57
N LEU A 26 0.47 2.87 2.80
CA LEU A 26 0.23 4.12 3.52
C LEU A 26 1.54 4.88 3.65
N THR A 27 1.50 6.17 3.37
CA THR A 27 2.68 7.04 3.41
C THR A 27 2.35 8.35 4.08
N LEU A 28 3.21 8.76 5.01
CA LEU A 28 3.10 10.03 5.71
C LEU A 28 4.50 10.61 5.94
N ASN A 29 4.56 11.91 6.23
CA ASN A 29 5.80 12.55 6.62
C ASN A 29 6.15 12.29 8.10
N ALA A 30 7.36 12.64 8.52
CA ALA A 30 7.90 12.29 9.84
C ALA A 30 7.09 12.85 11.01
N ASP A 31 6.45 14.02 10.86
CA ASP A 31 5.61 14.64 11.88
C ASP A 31 4.11 14.29 11.77
N GLY A 32 3.72 13.53 10.74
CA GLY A 32 2.35 13.12 10.50
C GLY A 32 1.42 14.21 9.97
N SER A 33 1.93 15.41 9.70
CA SER A 33 1.13 16.54 9.20
C SER A 33 0.63 16.35 7.78
N VAL A 34 1.39 15.63 6.95
CA VAL A 34 1.05 15.34 5.56
C VAL A 34 0.91 13.85 5.35
N LYS A 35 -0.24 13.43 4.88
CA LYS A 35 -0.54 12.07 4.46
C LYS A 35 -0.67 12.04 2.94
N LYS A 36 0.10 11.18 2.28
CA LYS A 36 -0.12 10.94 0.86
C LYS A 36 -1.37 10.10 0.66
N GLU A 37 -2.02 10.26 -0.49
CA GLU A 37 -3.14 9.41 -0.88
C GLU A 37 -2.81 7.93 -0.72
N ALA A 38 -3.72 7.15 -0.17
CA ALA A 38 -3.52 5.72 0.04
C ALA A 38 -3.39 5.00 -1.30
N PHE A 39 -2.35 4.17 -1.44
CA PHE A 39 -2.18 3.29 -2.59
C PHE A 39 -2.92 1.99 -2.32
N ILE A 40 -3.97 1.71 -3.08
CA ILE A 40 -4.82 0.53 -2.91
C ILE A 40 -4.68 -0.38 -4.11
N ILE A 41 -4.47 -1.66 -3.85
CA ILE A 41 -4.40 -2.70 -4.86
C ILE A 41 -5.42 -3.79 -4.54
N GLU A 42 -6.33 -4.04 -5.48
CA GLU A 42 -7.34 -5.07 -5.39
C GLU A 42 -7.35 -5.93 -6.67
N LYS A 43 -8.11 -7.00 -6.66
CA LYS A 43 -8.29 -7.86 -7.82
C LYS A 43 -9.23 -7.24 -8.86
N ALA A 44 -10.28 -6.58 -8.43
CA ALA A 44 -11.27 -5.97 -9.31
C ALA A 44 -10.72 -4.73 -10.01
N LYS A 45 -10.95 -4.60 -11.31
CA LYS A 45 -10.59 -3.39 -12.06
C LYS A 45 -11.40 -2.17 -11.59
N LYS A 46 -12.67 -2.38 -11.28
CA LYS A 46 -13.58 -1.39 -10.71
C LYS A 46 -14.41 -2.02 -9.60
N PRO A 47 -14.07 -1.81 -8.32
CA PRO A 47 -14.85 -2.34 -7.22
C PRO A 47 -16.26 -1.77 -7.21
N CYS A 48 -17.24 -2.60 -6.87
CA CYS A 48 -18.63 -2.16 -6.72
C CYS A 48 -18.80 -1.04 -5.68
N ALA A 49 -17.94 -1.04 -4.65
CA ALA A 49 -17.94 0.00 -3.63
C ALA A 49 -17.63 1.41 -4.15
N PHE A 50 -16.96 1.53 -5.31
CA PHE A 50 -16.68 2.84 -5.91
C PHE A 50 -17.88 3.43 -6.65
N GLY A 51 -18.91 2.65 -6.95
CA GLY A 51 -20.06 3.09 -7.72
C GLY A 51 -19.65 3.61 -9.09
N GLU A 52 -20.06 4.83 -9.43
CA GLU A 52 -19.69 5.49 -10.69
C GLU A 52 -18.34 6.26 -10.61
N LYS A 53 -17.78 6.43 -9.42
CA LYS A 53 -16.55 7.19 -9.19
C LYS A 53 -15.31 6.35 -9.47
N SER A 54 -14.20 7.01 -9.84
CA SER A 54 -12.87 6.39 -9.89
C SER A 54 -12.18 6.45 -8.52
N GLY A 55 -11.11 5.65 -8.34
CA GLY A 55 -10.31 5.72 -7.12
C GLY A 55 -9.72 7.11 -6.88
N GLU A 56 -9.28 7.79 -7.93
CA GLU A 56 -8.73 9.16 -7.84
C GLU A 56 -9.78 10.16 -7.37
N GLN A 57 -11.04 10.06 -7.84
CA GLN A 57 -12.14 10.90 -7.37
C GLN A 57 -12.48 10.67 -5.89
N LEU A 58 -12.17 9.48 -5.37
CA LEU A 58 -12.34 9.12 -3.97
C LEU A 58 -11.10 9.46 -3.11
N GLY A 59 -10.04 9.98 -3.70
CA GLY A 59 -8.80 10.33 -3.01
C GLY A 59 -7.82 9.18 -2.81
N PHE A 60 -7.90 8.13 -3.63
CA PHE A 60 -7.01 6.97 -3.59
C PHE A 60 -6.21 6.84 -4.88
N TYR A 61 -4.95 6.38 -4.76
CA TYR A 61 -4.22 5.84 -5.90
C TYR A 61 -4.59 4.36 -6.04
N TYR A 62 -5.46 4.05 -6.98
CA TYR A 62 -6.02 2.70 -7.14
C TYR A 62 -5.42 1.97 -8.33
N ARG A 63 -4.99 0.74 -8.12
CA ARG A 63 -4.55 -0.19 -9.17
C ARG A 63 -5.14 -1.58 -8.91
N ASN A 64 -5.04 -2.44 -9.89
CA ASN A 64 -5.53 -3.81 -9.78
C ASN A 64 -4.57 -4.82 -10.40
N ASN A 65 -4.54 -6.01 -9.85
CA ASN A 65 -3.93 -7.18 -10.46
C ASN A 65 -4.59 -8.47 -9.94
N SER A 66 -4.31 -9.59 -10.60
CA SER A 66 -4.96 -10.88 -10.30
C SER A 66 -4.73 -11.38 -8.87
N LYS A 67 -3.65 -10.98 -8.22
CA LYS A 67 -3.28 -11.40 -6.86
C LYS A 67 -3.59 -10.35 -5.80
N ALA A 68 -3.96 -9.13 -6.20
CA ALA A 68 -4.09 -7.96 -5.33
C ALA A 68 -2.83 -7.67 -4.51
N TRP A 69 -1.65 -7.82 -5.11
CA TRP A 69 -0.35 -7.64 -4.45
C TRP A 69 0.44 -6.49 -5.07
N MET A 70 1.24 -5.85 -4.23
CA MET A 70 2.25 -4.91 -4.70
C MET A 70 3.29 -5.65 -5.54
N THR A 71 3.51 -5.17 -6.76
CA THR A 71 4.55 -5.67 -7.67
C THR A 71 5.56 -4.58 -7.95
N GLY A 72 6.78 -4.96 -8.36
CA GLY A 72 7.80 -3.97 -8.73
C GLY A 72 7.36 -3.01 -9.82
N VAL A 73 6.52 -3.45 -10.75
CA VAL A 73 5.95 -2.59 -11.80
C VAL A 73 5.00 -1.54 -11.21
N LEU A 74 4.04 -1.96 -10.40
CA LEU A 74 3.07 -1.05 -9.77
C LEU A 74 3.76 -0.06 -8.83
N TYR A 75 4.70 -0.54 -8.04
CA TYR A 75 5.51 0.29 -7.16
C TYR A 75 6.34 1.31 -7.96
N GLY A 76 7.02 0.85 -9.01
CA GLY A 76 7.83 1.72 -9.86
C GLY A 76 7.03 2.81 -10.56
N GLU A 77 5.85 2.50 -11.07
CA GLU A 77 4.94 3.50 -11.67
C GLU A 77 4.50 4.55 -10.65
N TRP A 78 4.14 4.13 -9.45
CA TRP A 78 3.73 5.03 -8.37
C TRP A 78 4.86 5.96 -7.92
N ILE A 79 6.06 5.42 -7.71
CA ILE A 79 7.25 6.20 -7.33
C ILE A 79 7.64 7.21 -8.42
N LYS A 80 7.62 6.80 -9.69
CA LYS A 80 7.94 7.71 -10.81
C LYS A 80 6.93 8.85 -10.91
N LYS A 81 5.64 8.56 -10.79
CA LYS A 81 4.60 9.59 -10.75
C LYS A 81 4.86 10.58 -9.62
N TRP A 82 5.19 10.09 -8.43
CA TRP A 82 5.48 10.93 -7.28
C TRP A 82 6.76 11.76 -7.46
N ASP A 83 7.80 11.18 -8.04
CA ASP A 83 9.04 11.92 -8.37
C ASP A 83 8.76 13.08 -9.33
N ASP A 84 7.93 12.87 -10.35
CA ASP A 84 7.51 13.91 -11.26
C ASP A 84 6.71 15.02 -10.57
N GLU A 85 5.78 14.68 -9.70
CA GLU A 85 5.02 15.62 -8.87
C GLU A 85 5.98 16.48 -8.02
N LEU A 86 6.93 15.86 -7.35
CA LEU A 86 7.93 16.55 -6.51
C LEU A 86 8.88 17.43 -7.34
N ARG A 87 9.19 17.01 -8.58
CA ARG A 87 10.00 17.82 -9.50
C ARG A 87 9.28 19.10 -9.88
N ILE A 88 7.98 19.04 -10.15
CA ILE A 88 7.14 20.20 -10.43
C ILE A 88 7.07 21.12 -9.21
N GLU A 89 6.94 20.56 -8.01
CA GLU A 89 6.94 21.33 -6.75
C GLU A 89 8.31 21.87 -6.34
N GLY A 90 9.40 21.40 -6.97
CA GLY A 90 10.77 21.76 -6.61
C GLY A 90 11.23 21.19 -5.25
N ARG A 91 10.61 20.10 -4.78
CA ARG A 91 10.91 19.44 -3.50
C ARG A 91 11.72 18.17 -3.70
N LYS A 92 12.60 17.90 -2.75
CA LYS A 92 13.32 16.62 -2.62
C LYS A 92 12.96 15.97 -1.30
N ILE A 93 12.76 14.66 -1.31
CA ILE A 93 12.42 13.90 -0.12
C ILE A 93 13.32 12.68 0.06
N LEU A 94 13.46 12.25 1.31
CA LEU A 94 13.98 10.94 1.67
C LEU A 94 12.79 10.05 2.06
N LEU A 95 12.59 8.97 1.29
CA LEU A 95 11.56 7.98 1.55
C LEU A 95 12.16 6.79 2.31
N LEU A 96 11.69 6.57 3.51
CA LEU A 96 12.03 5.38 4.30
C LEU A 96 10.95 4.32 4.08
N GLN A 97 11.36 3.11 3.73
CA GLN A 97 10.44 2.01 3.46
C GLN A 97 10.91 0.70 4.08
N ASP A 98 9.98 -0.24 4.22
CA ASP A 98 10.31 -1.60 4.61
C ASP A 98 11.04 -2.36 3.47
N ASN A 99 11.76 -3.40 3.84
CA ASN A 99 12.50 -4.24 2.90
C ASN A 99 11.60 -5.31 2.28
N CYS A 100 10.55 -4.87 1.58
CA CYS A 100 9.63 -5.77 0.87
C CYS A 100 10.14 -6.08 -0.54
N THR A 101 10.02 -7.33 -0.96
CA THR A 101 10.45 -7.78 -2.30
C THR A 101 9.71 -7.10 -3.45
N GLY A 102 8.50 -6.57 -3.20
CA GLY A 102 7.72 -5.79 -4.18
C GLY A 102 8.20 -4.34 -4.34
N HIS A 103 9.06 -3.85 -3.46
CA HIS A 103 9.56 -2.47 -3.47
C HIS A 103 10.85 -2.35 -4.29
N ILE A 104 10.75 -2.61 -5.59
CA ILE A 104 11.87 -2.46 -6.51
C ILE A 104 12.02 -1.00 -6.89
N VAL A 105 13.13 -0.39 -6.48
CA VAL A 105 13.43 1.02 -6.76
C VAL A 105 13.66 1.20 -8.26
N PRO A 106 12.89 2.05 -8.96
CA PRO A 106 13.12 2.33 -10.37
C PRO A 106 14.36 3.21 -10.54
N GLU A 107 15.00 3.10 -11.68
CA GLU A 107 16.10 3.98 -12.07
C GLU A 107 15.59 5.36 -12.53
N GLY A 108 16.44 6.37 -12.43
CA GLY A 108 16.17 7.71 -12.94
C GLY A 108 15.36 8.62 -12.02
N LEU A 109 15.25 8.29 -10.72
CA LEU A 109 14.66 9.19 -9.73
C LEU A 109 15.57 10.38 -9.46
N THR A 110 15.01 11.58 -9.44
CA THR A 110 15.73 12.83 -9.24
C THR A 110 15.40 13.52 -7.92
N ASN A 111 14.17 13.40 -7.46
CA ASN A 111 13.63 14.10 -6.29
C ASN A 111 13.33 13.19 -5.10
N ILE A 112 13.34 11.87 -5.30
CA ILE A 112 13.14 10.89 -4.23
C ILE A 112 14.43 10.10 -4.02
N CYS A 113 14.97 10.15 -2.80
CA CYS A 113 15.99 9.23 -2.32
C CYS A 113 15.30 8.15 -1.49
N ILE A 114 15.55 6.88 -1.79
CA ILE A 114 14.89 5.75 -1.11
C ILE A 114 15.89 5.02 -0.26
N GLU A 115 15.56 4.84 1.02
CA GLU A 115 16.32 4.04 1.98
C GLU A 115 15.42 2.96 2.58
N ASN A 116 15.95 1.75 2.64
CA ASN A 116 15.26 0.61 3.22
C ASN A 116 15.65 0.43 4.68
N PHE A 117 14.70 0.06 5.53
CA PHE A 117 15.01 -0.41 6.87
C PHE A 117 15.79 -1.73 6.81
N SER A 118 16.69 -1.94 7.78
CA SER A 118 17.45 -3.18 7.88
C SER A 118 16.54 -4.39 8.00
N ALA A 119 16.92 -5.51 7.38
CA ALA A 119 16.19 -6.76 7.50
C ALA A 119 16.01 -7.15 8.97
N ASN A 120 14.84 -7.71 9.31
CA ASN A 120 14.43 -8.14 10.65
C ASN A 120 14.24 -7.03 11.71
N LEU A 121 14.33 -5.76 11.36
CA LEU A 121 14.09 -4.65 12.27
C LEU A 121 12.73 -3.95 12.05
N THR A 122 11.93 -4.42 11.10
CA THR A 122 10.65 -3.82 10.72
C THR A 122 9.71 -3.60 11.92
N LEU A 123 9.60 -4.59 12.81
CA LEU A 123 8.75 -4.51 14.00
C LEU A 123 9.19 -3.45 15.02
N HIS A 124 10.48 -3.11 15.04
CA HIS A 124 11.05 -2.19 16.04
C HIS A 124 11.34 -0.80 15.49
N VAL A 125 11.57 -0.68 14.19
CA VAL A 125 12.09 0.54 13.57
C VAL A 125 11.11 1.17 12.60
N GLN A 126 10.19 0.39 12.00
CA GLN A 126 9.22 0.93 11.06
C GLN A 126 8.10 1.67 11.81
N PRO A 127 8.01 3.02 11.68
CA PRO A 127 7.04 3.80 12.46
C PRO A 127 5.59 3.44 12.17
N MET A 128 5.28 3.04 10.94
CA MET A 128 3.91 2.68 10.55
C MET A 128 3.40 1.46 11.32
N ASP A 129 4.21 0.42 11.46
CA ASP A 129 3.86 -0.80 12.20
C ASP A 129 3.91 -0.59 13.72
N ALA A 130 4.65 0.41 14.20
CA ALA A 130 4.77 0.74 15.61
C ALA A 130 3.55 1.47 16.21
N GLY A 131 2.39 1.43 15.55
CA GLY A 131 1.12 1.95 16.06
C GLY A 131 0.42 2.98 15.18
N ILE A 132 1.08 3.55 14.18
CA ILE A 132 0.47 4.56 13.30
C ILE A 132 -0.67 3.94 12.49
N ILE A 133 -0.52 2.72 11.99
CA ILE A 133 -1.55 2.00 11.22
C ILE A 133 -2.82 1.78 12.07
N GLN A 134 -2.70 1.61 13.38
CA GLN A 134 -3.85 1.47 14.27
C GLN A 134 -4.69 2.75 14.35
N CYS A 135 -4.10 3.89 14.03
CA CYS A 135 -4.77 5.20 14.06
C CYS A 135 -5.40 5.59 12.72
N PHE A 136 -5.21 4.77 11.71
CA PHE A 136 -5.80 4.97 10.39
C PHE A 136 -7.22 4.37 10.35
#